data_1307a4b85e5d6f2e3a0ffa056b1a7c33
#
_entry.id   1307a4b85e5d6f2e3a0ffa056b1a7c33
#
_cell.length_a   1.000
_cell.length_b   1.000
_cell.length_c   1.000
_cell.angle_alpha   90.00
_cell.angle_beta   90.00
_cell.angle_gamma   90.00
#
_symmetry.space_group_name_H-M   'P 1'
#
loop_
_entity.id
_entity.type
_entity.pdbx_description
1 polymer ?
#
loop_
_entity_poly.entity_id
_entity_poly.type
_entity_poly.pdbx_seq_one_letter_code
_entity_poly.pdbx_strand_id
1 'polypeptide(L)'
;MHWLRWILLSIVLVSCEKGVDFKLNQKPDELVVDASIENNTPPLVVLTKSLGYFSQISSEIVTNSFVHNADVFISNGQQTQKLKEYVVNPSAAFKVYYYSIDSSNLINAFLGQLNTSYSLRIVSEGKEYEATTTIPNITKRIDSLWWKPVIGAKDTAQVSVLVKATDPKGFGDYIRYWTKRNSEPFLPAFTSAFDDLFIDGTTYELEL
;
A
#
# COMPACT_ATOMS: atom_id res chain seq x y z
N MET A 1 -64.82 -21.08 -18.32
CA MET A 1 -64.39 -19.66 -18.44
C MET A 1 -63.26 -19.22 -17.47
N HIS A 2 -63.07 -19.91 -16.34
CA HIS A 2 -62.00 -19.60 -15.42
C HIS A 2 -60.62 -20.10 -15.87
N TRP A 3 -60.54 -21.17 -16.62
CA TRP A 3 -59.29 -21.76 -17.10
C TRP A 3 -58.54 -20.86 -18.10
N LEU A 4 -59.29 -20.16 -18.92
CA LEU A 4 -58.73 -19.19 -19.88
C LEU A 4 -58.07 -17.99 -19.19
N ARG A 5 -58.54 -17.59 -18.00
CA ARG A 5 -57.95 -16.53 -17.18
C ARG A 5 -56.58 -16.93 -16.57
N TRP A 6 -56.44 -18.19 -16.18
CA TRP A 6 -55.20 -18.71 -15.66
C TRP A 6 -54.10 -18.85 -16.72
N ILE A 7 -54.48 -19.21 -17.96
CA ILE A 7 -53.56 -19.29 -19.10
C ILE A 7 -53.10 -17.87 -19.48
N LEU A 8 -53.97 -16.88 -19.45
CA LEU A 8 -53.60 -15.49 -19.75
C LEU A 8 -52.65 -14.90 -18.69
N LEU A 9 -52.81 -15.30 -17.42
CA LEU A 9 -51.92 -14.85 -16.32
C LEU A 9 -50.53 -15.46 -16.39
N SER A 10 -50.41 -16.69 -16.92
CA SER A 10 -49.13 -17.38 -17.07
C SER A 10 -48.27 -16.81 -18.21
N ILE A 11 -48.83 -16.15 -19.19
CA ILE A 11 -48.12 -15.56 -20.33
C ILE A 11 -47.42 -14.24 -19.93
N VAL A 12 -47.89 -13.56 -18.87
CA VAL A 12 -47.29 -12.29 -18.40
C VAL A 12 -45.99 -12.50 -17.62
N LEU A 13 -45.68 -13.74 -17.21
CA LEU A 13 -44.47 -14.06 -16.44
C LEU A 13 -43.23 -14.41 -17.30
N VAL A 14 -43.34 -14.34 -18.63
CA VAL A 14 -42.17 -14.49 -19.51
C VAL A 14 -41.48 -13.15 -19.57
N SER A 15 -40.70 -12.85 -18.53
CA SER A 15 -39.77 -11.73 -18.50
C SER A 15 -38.65 -12.01 -19.50
N CYS A 16 -38.57 -11.26 -20.58
CA CYS A 16 -37.41 -11.24 -21.45
C CYS A 16 -36.24 -10.65 -20.65
N GLU A 17 -35.34 -11.48 -20.18
CA GLU A 17 -34.01 -11.03 -19.76
C GLU A 17 -33.27 -10.57 -21.02
N LYS A 18 -33.11 -9.27 -21.16
CA LYS A 18 -32.25 -8.70 -22.17
C LYS A 18 -30.81 -8.79 -21.65
N GLY A 19 -30.06 -9.76 -22.15
CA GLY A 19 -28.62 -9.82 -21.90
C GLY A 19 -27.97 -8.50 -22.36
N VAL A 20 -27.41 -7.75 -21.43
CA VAL A 20 -26.66 -6.55 -21.76
C VAL A 20 -25.21 -6.99 -21.98
N ASP A 21 -24.80 -7.15 -23.24
CA ASP A 21 -23.42 -7.35 -23.61
C ASP A 21 -22.64 -6.08 -23.34
N PHE A 22 -21.99 -6.01 -22.19
CA PHE A 22 -21.00 -4.98 -21.91
C PHE A 22 -19.73 -5.26 -22.73
N LYS A 23 -19.63 -4.68 -23.90
CA LYS A 23 -18.36 -4.59 -24.62
C LYS A 23 -17.51 -3.53 -23.94
N LEU A 24 -16.78 -3.92 -22.90
CA LEU A 24 -15.71 -3.09 -22.40
C LEU A 24 -14.59 -3.11 -23.44
N ASN A 25 -14.23 -1.95 -23.99
CA ASN A 25 -13.02 -1.80 -24.75
C ASN A 25 -11.87 -2.22 -23.82
N GLN A 26 -11.26 -3.35 -24.10
CA GLN A 26 -10.04 -3.76 -23.38
C GLN A 26 -8.99 -2.69 -23.67
N LYS A 27 -8.69 -1.89 -22.66
CA LYS A 27 -7.49 -1.05 -22.70
C LYS A 27 -6.26 -1.96 -22.79
N PRO A 28 -5.22 -1.55 -23.52
CA PRO A 28 -3.94 -2.25 -23.47
C PRO A 28 -3.43 -2.28 -22.02
N ASP A 29 -2.69 -3.30 -21.67
CA ASP A 29 -2.07 -3.44 -20.36
C ASP A 29 -1.20 -2.21 -20.09
N GLU A 30 -1.48 -1.51 -18.99
CA GLU A 30 -0.72 -0.33 -18.56
C GLU A 30 0.28 -0.73 -17.47
N LEU A 31 1.43 -0.08 -17.45
CA LEU A 31 2.41 -0.25 -16.37
C LEU A 31 1.83 0.32 -15.08
N VAL A 32 1.81 -0.51 -14.05
CA VAL A 32 1.47 -0.13 -12.66
C VAL A 32 2.76 -0.11 -11.86
N VAL A 33 3.03 1.01 -11.21
CA VAL A 33 4.22 1.24 -10.40
C VAL A 33 3.80 1.40 -8.95
N ASP A 34 4.30 0.53 -8.09
CA ASP A 34 4.24 0.68 -6.63
C ASP A 34 5.67 0.88 -6.13
N ALA A 35 5.98 2.08 -5.68
CA ALA A 35 7.33 2.46 -5.30
C ALA A 35 7.35 3.19 -3.97
N SER A 36 8.26 2.79 -3.11
CA SER A 36 8.46 3.39 -1.79
C SER A 36 9.95 3.58 -1.47
N ILE A 37 10.22 4.62 -0.71
CA ILE A 37 11.50 4.85 -0.05
C ILE A 37 11.23 5.43 1.34
N GLU A 38 11.79 4.82 2.37
CA GLU A 38 11.60 5.22 3.75
C GLU A 38 12.95 5.54 4.40
N ASN A 39 12.91 6.27 5.51
CA ASN A 39 14.13 6.66 6.22
C ASN A 39 14.92 5.43 6.68
N ASN A 40 16.24 5.42 6.39
CA ASN A 40 17.16 4.32 6.68
C ASN A 40 16.83 2.98 6.02
N THR A 41 15.99 2.96 4.99
CA THR A 41 15.68 1.75 4.22
C THR A 41 16.10 1.89 2.76
N PRO A 42 16.39 0.77 2.07
CA PRO A 42 16.59 0.80 0.63
C PRO A 42 15.27 1.11 -0.11
N PRO A 43 15.33 1.70 -1.30
CA PRO A 43 14.16 1.86 -2.15
C PRO A 43 13.57 0.49 -2.53
N LEU A 44 12.26 0.42 -2.61
CA LEU A 44 11.51 -0.74 -3.07
C LEU A 44 10.60 -0.32 -4.22
N VAL A 45 10.71 -0.99 -5.37
CA VAL A 45 9.87 -0.73 -6.54
C VAL A 45 9.31 -2.04 -7.06
N VAL A 46 7.99 -2.11 -7.16
CA VAL A 46 7.27 -3.23 -7.75
C VAL A 46 6.63 -2.75 -9.05
N LEU A 47 6.87 -3.47 -10.13
CA LEU A 47 6.35 -3.17 -11.45
C LEU A 47 5.43 -4.29 -11.90
N THR A 48 4.18 -3.96 -12.24
CA THR A 48 3.21 -4.91 -12.76
C THR A 48 2.47 -4.33 -13.96
N LYS A 49 1.81 -5.20 -14.72
CA LYS A 49 0.84 -4.80 -15.74
C LYS A 49 -0.56 -4.79 -15.13
N SER A 50 -1.37 -3.83 -15.54
CA SER A 50 -2.77 -3.79 -15.13
C SER A 50 -3.50 -5.05 -15.60
N LEU A 51 -4.38 -5.57 -14.75
CA LEU A 51 -5.23 -6.72 -15.10
C LEU A 51 -6.60 -6.21 -15.58
N GLY A 52 -7.20 -6.91 -16.52
CA GLY A 52 -8.56 -6.60 -16.97
C GLY A 52 -9.56 -6.74 -15.81
N TYR A 53 -10.57 -5.87 -15.78
CA TYR A 53 -11.56 -5.80 -14.68
C TYR A 53 -12.26 -7.16 -14.39
N PHE A 54 -12.46 -7.99 -15.41
CA PHE A 54 -13.09 -9.31 -15.29
C PHE A 54 -12.08 -10.47 -15.22
N SER A 55 -10.80 -10.20 -15.06
CA SER A 55 -9.81 -11.25 -14.92
C SER A 55 -10.05 -12.04 -13.64
N GLN A 56 -10.06 -13.36 -13.76
CA GLN A 56 -10.04 -14.22 -12.57
C GLN A 56 -8.63 -14.21 -11.98
N ILE A 57 -8.52 -13.69 -10.75
CA ILE A 57 -7.23 -13.59 -10.07
C ILE A 57 -6.79 -14.98 -9.63
N SER A 58 -5.68 -15.47 -10.20
CA SER A 58 -4.97 -16.69 -9.79
C SER A 58 -3.51 -16.35 -9.46
N SER A 59 -2.82 -17.22 -8.72
CA SER A 59 -1.39 -17.04 -8.42
C SER A 59 -0.55 -16.93 -9.69
N GLU A 60 -0.93 -17.64 -10.74
CA GLU A 60 -0.25 -17.61 -12.05
C GLU A 60 -0.46 -16.26 -12.74
N ILE A 61 -1.69 -15.75 -12.81
CA ILE A 61 -1.99 -14.46 -13.43
C ILE A 61 -1.26 -13.33 -12.70
N VAL A 62 -1.24 -13.35 -11.37
CA VAL A 62 -0.51 -12.35 -10.58
C VAL A 62 1.00 -12.47 -10.81
N THR A 63 1.56 -13.69 -10.83
CA THR A 63 2.99 -13.88 -11.10
C THR A 63 3.36 -13.39 -12.50
N ASN A 64 2.54 -13.66 -13.51
CA ASN A 64 2.77 -13.23 -14.89
C ASN A 64 2.51 -11.74 -15.13
N SER A 65 1.89 -11.03 -14.18
CA SER A 65 1.70 -9.59 -14.28
C SER A 65 2.95 -8.78 -13.96
N PHE A 66 3.95 -9.35 -13.29
CA PHE A 66 5.19 -8.64 -12.98
C PHE A 66 5.95 -8.26 -14.26
N VAL A 67 6.53 -7.06 -14.25
CA VAL A 67 7.35 -6.54 -15.36
C VAL A 67 8.82 -6.77 -15.06
N HIS A 68 9.46 -7.55 -15.93
CA HIS A 68 10.85 -7.94 -15.80
C HIS A 68 11.76 -7.12 -16.72
N ASN A 69 13.05 -7.09 -16.40
CA ASN A 69 14.10 -6.47 -17.22
C ASN A 69 13.86 -4.97 -17.51
N ALA A 70 13.15 -4.26 -16.64
CA ALA A 70 13.06 -2.82 -16.72
C ALA A 70 14.35 -2.14 -16.23
N ASP A 71 14.73 -1.04 -16.85
CA ASP A 71 15.78 -0.19 -16.33
C ASP A 71 15.18 0.77 -15.29
N VAL A 72 15.46 0.52 -14.01
CA VAL A 72 14.92 1.29 -12.89
C VAL A 72 16.04 2.05 -12.22
N PHE A 73 15.93 3.39 -12.15
CA PHE A 73 16.91 4.27 -11.55
C PHE A 73 16.27 5.11 -10.46
N ILE A 74 16.99 5.32 -9.37
CA ILE A 74 16.60 6.26 -8.33
C ILE A 74 17.73 7.25 -8.07
N SER A 75 17.38 8.51 -7.85
CA SER A 75 18.33 9.58 -7.57
C SER A 75 17.90 10.38 -6.34
N ASN A 76 18.87 10.79 -5.53
CA ASN A 76 18.68 11.74 -4.43
C ASN A 76 19.17 13.16 -4.79
N GLY A 77 19.38 13.43 -6.09
CA GLY A 77 19.92 14.69 -6.59
C GLY A 77 21.45 14.80 -6.59
N GLN A 78 22.15 13.99 -5.80
CA GLN A 78 23.62 13.93 -5.76
C GLN A 78 24.14 12.65 -6.40
N GLN A 79 23.47 11.56 -6.20
CA GLN A 79 23.80 10.23 -6.69
C GLN A 79 22.61 9.61 -7.39
N THR A 80 22.90 8.83 -8.42
CA THR A 80 21.89 8.01 -9.12
C THR A 80 22.37 6.57 -9.09
N GLN A 81 21.49 5.67 -8.68
CA GLN A 81 21.75 4.23 -8.71
C GLN A 81 20.74 3.51 -9.60
N LYS A 82 21.21 2.50 -10.31
CA LYS A 82 20.37 1.54 -11.01
C LYS A 82 19.95 0.46 -10.03
N LEU A 83 18.65 0.20 -9.95
CA LEU A 83 18.12 -0.87 -9.10
C LEU A 83 18.20 -2.21 -9.82
N LYS A 84 18.29 -3.28 -9.05
CA LYS A 84 18.34 -4.66 -9.49
C LYS A 84 17.05 -5.38 -9.16
N GLU A 85 16.61 -6.22 -10.07
CA GLU A 85 15.46 -7.10 -9.86
C GLU A 85 15.81 -8.24 -8.92
N TYR A 86 14.92 -8.48 -7.96
CA TYR A 86 14.96 -9.57 -6.99
C TYR A 86 13.65 -10.35 -7.01
N VAL A 87 13.71 -11.58 -6.54
CA VAL A 87 12.53 -12.42 -6.35
C VAL A 87 12.49 -12.96 -4.93
N VAL A 88 11.32 -12.94 -4.34
CA VAL A 88 11.01 -13.63 -3.08
C VAL A 88 9.85 -14.59 -3.30
N ASN A 89 9.88 -15.70 -2.57
CA ASN A 89 8.88 -16.75 -2.64
C ASN A 89 8.14 -16.80 -1.29
N PRO A 90 7.08 -15.99 -1.08
CA PRO A 90 6.31 -16.01 0.16
C PRO A 90 5.62 -17.36 0.41
N SER A 91 5.36 -18.09 -0.66
CA SER A 91 4.86 -19.48 -0.63
C SER A 91 5.37 -20.27 -1.84
N ALA A 92 5.19 -21.57 -1.83
CA ALA A 92 5.58 -22.44 -2.96
C ALA A 92 4.82 -22.13 -4.27
N ALA A 93 3.66 -21.51 -4.18
CA ALA A 93 2.77 -21.21 -5.31
C ALA A 93 2.84 -19.75 -5.81
N PHE A 94 3.60 -18.87 -5.14
CA PHE A 94 3.55 -17.45 -5.43
C PHE A 94 4.93 -16.81 -5.35
N LYS A 95 5.30 -16.07 -6.41
CA LYS A 95 6.54 -15.31 -6.53
C LYS A 95 6.22 -13.82 -6.57
N VAL A 96 6.99 -13.03 -5.84
CA VAL A 96 6.95 -11.57 -5.89
C VAL A 96 8.28 -11.07 -6.43
N TYR A 97 8.23 -10.24 -7.46
CA TYR A 97 9.40 -9.60 -8.05
C TYR A 97 9.41 -8.13 -7.67
N TYR A 98 10.59 -7.63 -7.35
CA TYR A 98 10.77 -6.23 -6.97
C TYR A 98 12.17 -5.74 -7.35
N TYR A 99 12.33 -4.44 -7.48
CA TYR A 99 13.60 -3.78 -7.74
C TYR A 99 14.08 -3.07 -6.47
N SER A 100 15.35 -3.22 -6.15
CA SER A 100 15.99 -2.58 -5.00
C SER A 100 17.49 -2.38 -5.26
N ILE A 101 18.22 -1.90 -4.26
CA ILE A 101 19.68 -1.70 -4.33
C ILE A 101 20.35 -2.99 -4.80
N ASP A 102 21.27 -2.87 -5.77
CA ASP A 102 22.14 -4.00 -6.13
C ASP A 102 23.15 -4.26 -5.01
N SER A 103 22.91 -5.31 -4.22
CA SER A 103 23.79 -5.72 -3.12
C SER A 103 25.19 -6.15 -3.57
N SER A 104 25.39 -6.43 -4.86
CA SER A 104 26.70 -6.75 -5.44
C SER A 104 27.48 -5.51 -5.90
N ASN A 105 26.83 -4.34 -5.98
CA ASN A 105 27.47 -3.07 -6.39
C ASN A 105 26.91 -1.90 -5.56
N LEU A 106 27.61 -1.57 -4.49
CA LEU A 106 27.18 -0.54 -3.55
C LEU A 106 27.86 0.84 -3.77
N ILE A 107 28.58 1.04 -4.87
CA ILE A 107 29.38 2.26 -5.11
C ILE A 107 28.51 3.53 -5.04
N ASN A 108 27.33 3.51 -5.63
CA ASN A 108 26.38 4.62 -5.61
C ASN A 108 25.12 4.32 -4.80
N ALA A 109 25.18 3.30 -3.95
CA ALA A 109 24.04 2.89 -3.15
C ALA A 109 23.79 3.88 -2.02
N PHE A 110 22.53 4.22 -1.80
CA PHE A 110 22.11 5.04 -0.67
C PHE A 110 20.80 4.52 -0.09
N LEU A 111 20.58 4.79 1.17
CA LEU A 111 19.32 4.56 1.87
C LEU A 111 18.51 5.85 1.89
N GLY A 112 17.21 5.72 2.12
CA GLY A 112 16.34 6.87 2.33
C GLY A 112 16.81 7.73 3.51
N GLN A 113 16.70 9.05 3.40
CA GLN A 113 17.06 10.02 4.43
C GLN A 113 15.93 11.03 4.60
N LEU A 114 15.72 11.45 5.84
CA LEU A 114 14.77 12.51 6.16
C LEU A 114 15.12 13.81 5.41
N ASN A 115 14.11 14.59 5.12
CA ASN A 115 14.22 15.88 4.44
C ASN A 115 14.95 15.80 3.07
N THR A 116 14.75 14.71 2.37
CA THR A 116 15.43 14.45 1.08
C THR A 116 14.40 14.09 0.01
N SER A 117 14.53 14.74 -1.14
CA SER A 117 13.72 14.44 -2.33
C SER A 117 14.39 13.39 -3.19
N TYR A 118 13.58 12.54 -3.77
CA TYR A 118 14.01 11.44 -4.65
C TYR A 118 13.27 11.52 -5.97
N SER A 119 13.97 11.20 -7.05
CA SER A 119 13.38 10.98 -8.38
C SER A 119 13.54 9.52 -8.78
N LEU A 120 12.47 8.93 -9.24
CA LEU A 120 12.41 7.58 -9.82
C LEU A 120 12.28 7.72 -11.33
N ARG A 121 13.12 7.00 -12.11
CA ARG A 121 13.03 6.89 -13.55
C ARG A 121 12.98 5.42 -13.95
N ILE A 122 12.00 5.05 -14.75
CA ILE A 122 11.77 3.68 -15.21
C ILE A 122 11.74 3.69 -16.73
N VAL A 123 12.52 2.83 -17.36
CA VAL A 123 12.45 2.56 -18.79
C VAL A 123 12.00 1.11 -18.98
N SER A 124 10.84 0.93 -19.61
CA SER A 124 10.25 -0.36 -19.86
C SER A 124 9.55 -0.39 -21.22
N GLU A 125 9.79 -1.42 -22.02
CA GLU A 125 9.18 -1.60 -23.35
C GLU A 125 9.31 -0.35 -24.25
N GLY A 126 10.44 0.36 -24.16
CA GLY A 126 10.72 1.58 -24.93
C GLY A 126 9.98 2.84 -24.48
N LYS A 127 9.27 2.78 -23.36
CA LYS A 127 8.61 3.94 -22.72
C LYS A 127 9.39 4.34 -21.48
N GLU A 128 9.39 5.64 -21.20
CA GLU A 128 10.01 6.22 -20.01
C GLU A 128 8.94 6.81 -19.07
N TYR A 129 9.12 6.57 -17.77
CA TYR A 129 8.23 7.03 -16.71
C TYR A 129 9.06 7.69 -15.62
N GLU A 130 8.58 8.80 -15.08
CA GLU A 130 9.24 9.53 -14.02
C GLU A 130 8.27 9.86 -12.88
N ALA A 131 8.80 9.83 -11.66
CA ALA A 131 8.07 10.24 -10.46
C ALA A 131 9.03 10.87 -9.45
N THR A 132 8.52 11.75 -8.61
CA THR A 132 9.29 12.37 -7.52
C THR A 132 8.54 12.21 -6.20
N THR A 133 9.29 12.06 -5.12
CA THR A 133 8.76 12.04 -3.76
C THR A 133 9.77 12.68 -2.81
N THR A 134 9.33 13.03 -1.61
CA THR A 134 10.21 13.57 -0.56
C THR A 134 9.92 12.82 0.74
N ILE A 135 10.95 12.33 1.40
CA ILE A 135 10.84 11.88 2.78
C ILE A 135 10.83 13.13 3.67
N PRO A 136 9.72 13.45 4.35
CA PRO A 136 9.66 14.65 5.19
C PRO A 136 10.55 14.53 6.43
N ASN A 137 10.73 15.62 7.14
CA ASN A 137 11.26 15.56 8.50
C ASN A 137 10.28 14.84 9.43
N ILE A 138 10.81 14.32 10.52
CA ILE A 138 9.96 13.85 11.63
C ILE A 138 9.36 15.09 12.29
N THR A 139 8.06 15.27 12.14
CA THR A 139 7.32 16.38 12.75
C THR A 139 6.88 16.05 14.16
N LYS A 140 6.49 14.80 14.40
CA LYS A 140 5.98 14.34 15.69
C LYS A 140 6.82 13.20 16.23
N ARG A 141 7.05 13.24 17.55
CA ARG A 141 7.76 12.18 18.28
C ARG A 141 6.88 11.70 19.41
N ILE A 142 7.06 10.45 19.79
CA ILE A 142 6.49 9.93 21.04
C ILE A 142 7.31 10.50 22.19
N ASP A 143 6.68 11.27 23.07
CA ASP A 143 7.32 11.85 24.26
C ASP A 143 7.45 10.80 25.37
N SER A 144 6.41 9.97 25.53
CA SER A 144 6.43 8.85 26.47
C SER A 144 5.46 7.75 26.06
N LEU A 145 5.77 6.53 26.48
CA LEU A 145 4.98 5.33 26.27
C LEU A 145 4.87 4.57 27.58
N TRP A 146 3.63 4.22 28.00
CA TRP A 146 3.39 3.44 29.20
C TRP A 146 2.17 2.54 29.02
N TRP A 147 1.89 1.74 30.04
CA TRP A 147 0.75 0.85 30.02
C TRP A 147 -0.02 0.96 31.34
N LYS A 148 -1.31 0.60 31.32
CA LYS A 148 -2.17 0.44 32.49
C LYS A 148 -2.98 -0.84 32.35
N PRO A 149 -3.34 -1.51 33.49
CA PRO A 149 -4.26 -2.63 33.46
C PRO A 149 -5.63 -2.21 32.92
N VAL A 150 -6.27 -3.11 32.15
CA VAL A 150 -7.66 -2.89 31.70
C VAL A 150 -8.60 -3.27 32.84
N ILE A 151 -9.30 -2.29 33.39
CA ILE A 151 -10.23 -2.50 34.51
C ILE A 151 -11.44 -3.30 34.02
N GLY A 152 -11.76 -4.40 34.71
CA GLY A 152 -12.88 -5.27 34.34
C GLY A 152 -12.62 -6.25 33.20
N ALA A 153 -11.39 -6.36 32.71
CA ALA A 153 -11.02 -7.38 31.75
C ALA A 153 -11.15 -8.76 32.38
N LYS A 154 -11.61 -9.75 31.56
CA LYS A 154 -11.67 -11.16 31.99
C LYS A 154 -10.27 -11.74 32.20
N ASP A 155 -9.32 -11.31 31.43
CA ASP A 155 -7.90 -11.64 31.57
C ASP A 155 -7.21 -10.51 32.33
N THR A 156 -6.74 -10.81 33.54
CA THR A 156 -6.06 -9.84 34.42
C THR A 156 -4.67 -9.41 33.89
N ALA A 157 -4.13 -10.12 32.91
CA ALA A 157 -2.89 -9.75 32.22
C ALA A 157 -3.11 -8.77 31.07
N GLN A 158 -4.37 -8.45 30.75
CA GLN A 158 -4.68 -7.51 29.69
C GLN A 158 -4.31 -6.08 30.11
N VAL A 159 -3.56 -5.41 29.22
CA VAL A 159 -3.11 -4.03 29.41
C VAL A 159 -3.51 -3.17 28.23
N SER A 160 -3.76 -1.89 28.49
CA SER A 160 -3.84 -0.84 27.47
C SER A 160 -2.50 -0.13 27.40
N VAL A 161 -2.04 0.15 26.18
CA VAL A 161 -0.84 0.92 25.91
C VAL A 161 -1.26 2.37 25.66
N LEU A 162 -0.60 3.30 26.34
CA LEU A 162 -0.83 4.73 26.20
C LEU A 162 0.42 5.40 25.65
N VAL A 163 0.19 6.39 24.80
CA VAL A 163 1.24 7.23 24.24
C VAL A 163 0.93 8.70 24.56
N LYS A 164 1.97 9.44 24.89
CA LYS A 164 1.95 10.90 24.96
C LYS A 164 2.80 11.45 23.83
N ALA A 165 2.26 12.44 23.13
CA ALA A 165 2.95 13.11 22.05
C ALA A 165 2.59 14.61 22.05
N THR A 166 3.54 15.44 21.59
CA THR A 166 3.33 16.86 21.39
C THR A 166 3.28 17.14 19.89
N ASP A 167 2.21 17.81 19.48
CA ASP A 167 2.01 18.26 18.13
C ASP A 167 2.70 19.61 17.91
N PRO A 168 3.51 19.79 16.87
CA PRO A 168 4.04 21.11 16.54
C PRO A 168 2.91 22.00 16.02
N LYS A 169 3.08 23.32 16.13
CA LYS A 169 2.10 24.26 15.59
C LYS A 169 2.15 24.28 14.06
N GLY A 170 0.98 24.24 13.44
CA GLY A 170 0.79 24.32 12.01
C GLY A 170 0.05 23.11 11.46
N PHE A 171 -1.10 23.34 10.84
CA PHE A 171 -1.93 22.29 10.28
C PHE A 171 -1.26 21.53 9.12
N GLY A 172 -1.59 20.26 8.99
CA GLY A 172 -1.20 19.40 7.88
C GLY A 172 -0.30 18.25 8.27
N ASP A 173 -0.12 18.02 9.54
CA ASP A 173 0.60 16.88 10.06
C ASP A 173 -0.32 15.67 10.17
N TYR A 174 0.18 14.51 9.74
CA TYR A 174 -0.53 13.23 9.82
C TYR A 174 0.26 12.23 10.62
N ILE A 175 -0.45 11.44 11.43
CA ILE A 175 0.12 10.33 12.18
C ILE A 175 -0.51 9.05 11.69
N ARG A 176 0.32 8.04 11.50
CA ARG A 176 -0.11 6.67 11.34
C ARG A 176 0.73 5.78 12.23
N TYR A 177 0.09 4.90 12.99
CA TYR A 177 0.80 3.99 13.89
C TYR A 177 0.41 2.53 13.64
N TRP A 178 1.30 1.66 14.02
CA TRP A 178 1.12 0.21 13.99
C TRP A 178 1.47 -0.34 15.36
N THR A 179 0.73 -1.32 15.78
CA THR A 179 0.99 -2.06 17.00
C THR A 179 1.29 -3.51 16.70
N LYS A 180 2.03 -4.17 17.57
CA LYS A 180 2.23 -5.61 17.52
C LYS A 180 2.10 -6.21 18.90
N ARG A 181 1.62 -7.44 18.96
CA ARG A 181 1.57 -8.23 20.18
C ARG A 181 2.55 -9.38 20.08
N ASN A 182 3.50 -9.44 21.01
CA ASN A 182 4.54 -10.47 21.07
C ASN A 182 5.33 -10.60 19.75
N SER A 183 5.31 -11.78 19.13
CA SER A 183 5.98 -12.09 17.87
C SER A 183 5.13 -11.86 16.63
N GLU A 184 3.90 -11.35 16.78
CA GLU A 184 3.03 -11.03 15.63
C GLU A 184 3.63 -9.91 14.79
N PRO A 185 3.29 -9.79 13.50
CA PRO A 185 3.71 -8.66 12.68
C PRO A 185 3.09 -7.36 13.20
N PHE A 186 3.67 -6.22 12.83
CA PHE A 186 3.03 -4.93 13.05
C PHE A 186 1.78 -4.83 12.19
N LEU A 187 0.64 -4.54 12.80
CA LEU A 187 -0.65 -4.34 12.14
C LEU A 187 -1.20 -2.95 12.47
N PRO A 188 -1.82 -2.25 11.51
CA PRO A 188 -2.51 -1.00 11.80
C PRO A 188 -3.78 -1.29 12.60
N ALA A 189 -4.06 -0.49 13.62
CA ALA A 189 -5.36 -0.49 14.27
C ALA A 189 -6.44 0.07 13.33
N PHE A 190 -7.72 -0.16 13.62
CA PHE A 190 -8.84 0.31 12.80
C PHE A 190 -8.82 1.83 12.59
N THR A 191 -8.44 2.59 13.62
CA THR A 191 -8.31 4.06 13.62
C THR A 191 -6.86 4.49 13.79
N SER A 192 -5.93 3.87 13.05
CA SER A 192 -4.49 4.09 13.21
C SER A 192 -3.95 5.32 12.47
N ALA A 193 -4.77 6.03 11.72
CA ALA A 193 -4.38 7.23 10.98
C ALA A 193 -5.29 8.39 11.36
N PHE A 194 -4.71 9.53 11.72
CA PHE A 194 -5.42 10.75 12.03
C PHE A 194 -4.57 12.00 11.72
N ASP A 195 -5.25 13.12 11.52
CA ASP A 195 -4.65 14.43 11.28
C ASP A 195 -4.57 15.25 12.58
N ASP A 196 -4.02 16.45 12.47
CA ASP A 196 -3.83 17.38 13.57
C ASP A 196 -4.98 18.36 13.77
N LEU A 197 -6.11 18.19 13.08
CA LEU A 197 -7.21 19.14 13.05
C LEU A 197 -7.68 19.58 14.45
N PHE A 198 -7.64 18.68 15.43
CA PHE A 198 -8.08 18.94 16.81
C PHE A 198 -6.93 19.00 17.83
N ILE A 199 -5.70 18.73 17.42
CA ILE A 199 -4.55 18.61 18.32
C ILE A 199 -3.41 19.57 17.97
N ASP A 200 -3.57 20.40 16.93
CA ASP A 200 -2.53 21.34 16.47
C ASP A 200 -1.91 22.14 17.62
N GLY A 201 -0.61 22.06 17.75
CA GLY A 201 0.18 22.75 18.76
C GLY A 201 -0.07 22.30 20.21
N THR A 202 -0.72 21.14 20.44
CA THR A 202 -1.05 20.66 21.78
C THR A 202 -0.27 19.41 22.15
N THR A 203 -0.18 19.13 23.45
CA THR A 203 0.28 17.84 23.97
C THR A 203 -0.95 17.01 24.31
N TYR A 204 -1.00 15.80 23.78
CA TYR A 204 -2.15 14.90 23.93
C TYR A 204 -1.73 13.49 24.35
N GLU A 205 -2.67 12.74 24.88
CA GLU A 205 -2.52 11.34 25.23
C GLU A 205 -3.50 10.50 24.39
N LEU A 206 -3.02 9.38 23.89
CA LEU A 206 -3.79 8.43 23.09
C LEU A 206 -3.66 7.04 23.68
N GLU A 207 -4.77 6.32 23.76
CA GLU A 207 -4.81 4.89 24.08
C GLU A 207 -4.79 4.11 22.74
N LEU A 208 -3.80 3.21 22.59
CA LEU A 208 -3.55 2.44 21.38
C LEU A 208 -4.31 1.11 21.37
#